data_90a585435174fc1d03a2b6ef5ad0f0f0
#
_entry.id   90a585435174fc1d03a2b6ef5ad0f0f0
#
_cell.length_a   1.000
_cell.length_b   1.000
_cell.length_c   1.000
_cell.angle_alpha   90.00
_cell.angle_beta   90.00
_cell.angle_gamma   90.00
#
_symmetry.space_group_name_H-M   'P 1'
#
loop_
_entity.id
_entity.type
_entity.pdbx_description
1 polymer ?
#
loop_
_entity_poly.entity_id
_entity_poly.type
_entity_poly.pdbx_seq_one_letter_code
_entity_poly.pdbx_strand_id
1 'polypeptide(L)'
;MRTHLSSLLLCVQLAGCATAGSVEAAQRKPLPRQTEPATIAVDLREAGRHLLHVKLVLPAQEGTMALVYPKWIPGEHAPTGPITDLASLQIRAGDTLLPWRRDNVDVYRFLVDVPRGVSSLNLTFDFISPPSGQPGFSSGASMTQGLAVLSWNQVLLVPEGAAPESFSLRPSLQLPANWKDATALEQESRAADLVSFKPVSLEKLIDSPVLAAEHLQVTQLGENHGAKVSIAVAAETEAELQISPAELKGMQNLVAEEAALFGARHFDHYQFLLTVSDGVAHFGLEHHQSSDDRLAGRALIDPELSLAGMGLLGHESVHSWNGKYRRPAGLATPDYQAPMKGDLLWVYEGLTEYLGEV
;
A
#
# COMPACT_ATOMS: atom_id res chain seq x y z
N MET A 1 44.24 75.29 5.51
CA MET A 1 44.07 74.58 6.80
C MET A 1 43.26 73.36 6.50
N ARG A 2 43.87 72.19 6.47
CA ARG A 2 43.21 70.85 6.22
C ARG A 2 43.20 70.13 7.57
N THR A 3 42.02 69.82 8.07
CA THR A 3 41.84 69.00 9.27
C THR A 3 41.49 67.58 8.86
N HIS A 4 42.36 66.63 9.16
CA HIS A 4 42.18 65.22 9.02
C HIS A 4 41.34 64.66 10.21
N LEU A 5 40.18 64.06 9.94
CA LEU A 5 39.45 63.20 10.87
C LEU A 5 39.84 61.76 10.59
N SER A 6 40.51 61.14 11.55
CA SER A 6 40.83 59.72 11.55
C SER A 6 39.66 58.96 12.23
N SER A 7 38.97 58.13 11.47
CA SER A 7 37.93 57.20 12.00
C SER A 7 38.60 55.92 12.46
N LEU A 8 38.53 55.64 13.75
CA LEU A 8 38.95 54.37 14.35
C LEU A 8 37.82 53.33 14.12
N LEU A 9 38.08 52.31 13.32
CA LEU A 9 37.19 51.16 13.19
C LEU A 9 37.52 50.12 14.27
N LEU A 10 36.61 49.93 15.20
CA LEU A 10 36.71 48.92 16.27
C LEU A 10 36.09 47.59 15.74
N CYS A 11 36.92 46.63 15.32
CA CYS A 11 36.49 45.28 14.99
C CYS A 11 36.26 44.48 16.28
N VAL A 12 35.01 44.26 16.65
CA VAL A 12 34.63 43.30 17.68
C VAL A 12 34.52 41.94 17.01
N GLN A 13 35.50 41.07 17.25
CA GLN A 13 35.42 39.66 16.89
C GLN A 13 34.57 38.92 17.95
N LEU A 14 33.32 38.61 17.60
CA LEU A 14 32.50 37.66 18.32
C LEU A 14 32.88 36.22 17.88
N ALA A 15 33.75 35.57 18.62
CA ALA A 15 34.01 34.15 18.54
C ALA A 15 32.85 33.41 19.18
N GLY A 16 31.80 33.16 18.38
CA GLY A 16 30.72 32.26 18.75
C GLY A 16 31.16 30.82 18.49
N CYS A 17 31.60 30.09 19.51
CA CYS A 17 31.67 28.62 19.46
C CYS A 17 30.26 28.04 19.35
N ALA A 18 29.75 27.83 18.12
CA ALA A 18 28.64 26.95 17.89
C ALA A 18 29.22 25.52 17.90
N THR A 19 29.18 24.87 19.05
CA THR A 19 29.27 23.40 19.08
C THR A 19 27.99 22.86 18.43
N ALA A 20 28.06 22.56 17.13
CA ALA A 20 27.09 21.73 16.50
C ALA A 20 27.17 20.36 17.20
N GLY A 21 26.27 20.13 18.15
CA GLY A 21 26.06 18.81 18.71
C GLY A 21 25.66 17.90 17.53
N SER A 22 26.62 17.09 17.09
CA SER A 22 26.30 15.93 16.26
C SER A 22 25.32 15.10 17.08
N VAL A 23 24.06 15.11 16.66
CA VAL A 23 23.10 14.11 17.12
C VAL A 23 23.68 12.79 16.64
N GLU A 24 24.34 12.09 17.53
CA GLU A 24 24.88 10.76 17.31
C GLU A 24 23.69 9.91 16.89
N ALA A 25 23.63 9.55 15.59
CA ALA A 25 22.65 8.61 15.09
C ALA A 25 22.91 7.32 15.88
N ALA A 26 22.08 7.04 16.86
CA ALA A 26 22.16 5.84 17.67
C ALA A 26 22.29 4.68 16.68
N GLN A 27 23.40 3.94 16.73
CA GLN A 27 23.66 2.82 15.85
C GLN A 27 22.47 1.85 15.98
N ARG A 28 21.63 1.82 14.95
CA ARG A 28 20.45 0.93 14.91
C ARG A 28 20.96 -0.50 15.00
N LYS A 29 20.57 -1.20 16.02
CA LYS A 29 20.92 -2.61 16.17
C LYS A 29 20.21 -3.36 15.01
N PRO A 30 20.95 -4.12 14.19
CA PRO A 30 20.34 -4.84 13.09
C PRO A 30 19.27 -5.81 13.63
N LEU A 31 18.16 -5.92 12.90
CA LEU A 31 17.11 -6.90 13.23
C LEU A 31 17.68 -8.33 13.19
N PRO A 32 17.21 -9.22 14.06
CA PRO A 32 17.60 -10.63 13.98
C PRO A 32 17.14 -11.17 12.63
N ARG A 33 17.94 -12.09 12.09
CA ARG A 33 17.52 -12.85 10.92
C ARG A 33 16.23 -13.59 11.24
N GLN A 34 15.18 -13.36 10.46
CA GLN A 34 13.96 -14.13 10.60
C GLN A 34 14.23 -15.62 10.33
N THR A 35 13.80 -16.47 11.24
CA THR A 35 13.78 -17.94 11.08
C THR A 35 12.42 -18.41 10.60
N GLU A 36 11.36 -17.65 10.95
CA GLU A 36 9.98 -17.89 10.56
C GLU A 36 9.36 -16.56 10.08
N PRO A 37 8.41 -16.62 9.13
CA PRO A 37 7.66 -15.43 8.73
C PRO A 37 6.92 -14.81 9.91
N ALA A 38 6.87 -13.48 9.98
CA ALA A 38 5.90 -12.77 10.81
C ALA A 38 4.49 -13.13 10.33
N THR A 39 3.48 -13.00 11.17
CA THR A 39 2.10 -13.27 10.75
C THR A 39 1.26 -12.01 10.82
N ILE A 40 0.38 -11.84 9.85
CA ILE A 40 -0.66 -10.82 9.84
C ILE A 40 -2.02 -11.46 9.55
N ALA A 41 -2.97 -11.20 10.42
CA ALA A 41 -4.36 -11.62 10.25
C ALA A 41 -5.26 -10.39 10.30
N VAL A 42 -6.07 -10.19 9.27
CA VAL A 42 -7.03 -9.10 9.19
C VAL A 42 -8.45 -9.66 9.16
N ASP A 43 -9.29 -9.17 10.04
CA ASP A 43 -10.71 -9.53 10.13
C ASP A 43 -11.55 -8.43 9.47
N LEU A 44 -12.23 -8.78 8.36
CA LEU A 44 -13.06 -7.90 7.56
C LEU A 44 -14.56 -8.01 7.92
N ARG A 45 -14.95 -8.81 8.92
CA ARG A 45 -16.37 -9.06 9.23
C ARG A 45 -17.12 -7.80 9.67
N GLU A 46 -16.41 -6.77 10.11
CA GLU A 46 -16.99 -5.47 10.43
C GLU A 46 -16.70 -4.39 9.34
N ALA A 47 -16.35 -4.79 8.11
CA ALA A 47 -16.10 -3.86 6.99
C ALA A 47 -17.29 -2.92 6.74
N GLY A 48 -18.54 -3.40 6.85
CA GLY A 48 -19.75 -2.58 6.76
C GLY A 48 -19.88 -1.50 7.84
N ARG A 49 -19.07 -1.56 8.89
CA ARG A 49 -18.91 -0.51 9.92
C ARG A 49 -17.63 0.32 9.71
N HIS A 50 -16.97 0.15 8.57
CA HIS A 50 -15.68 0.77 8.25
C HIS A 50 -14.57 0.40 9.24
N LEU A 51 -14.58 -0.82 9.79
CA LEU A 51 -13.68 -1.25 10.83
C LEU A 51 -13.01 -2.57 10.47
N LEU A 52 -11.69 -2.60 10.50
CA LEU A 52 -10.87 -3.80 10.37
C LEU A 52 -10.14 -4.09 11.68
N HIS A 53 -10.14 -5.36 12.10
CA HIS A 53 -9.37 -5.79 13.28
C HIS A 53 -8.09 -6.51 12.82
N VAL A 54 -6.97 -6.11 13.36
CA VAL A 54 -5.65 -6.59 12.96
C VAL A 54 -4.97 -7.32 14.09
N LYS A 55 -4.35 -8.46 13.77
CA LYS A 55 -3.44 -9.18 14.64
C LYS A 55 -2.11 -9.38 13.93
N LEU A 56 -1.02 -8.98 14.56
CA LEU A 56 0.34 -9.15 14.07
C LEU A 56 1.16 -9.92 15.10
N VAL A 57 2.00 -10.85 14.62
CA VAL A 57 3.07 -11.43 15.42
C VAL A 57 4.39 -11.08 14.76
N LEU A 58 5.21 -10.30 15.45
CA LEU A 58 6.46 -9.77 14.93
C LEU A 58 7.66 -10.32 15.71
N PRO A 59 8.80 -10.56 15.05
CA PRO A 59 10.04 -10.84 15.75
C PRO A 59 10.45 -9.67 16.65
N ALA A 60 10.99 -9.94 17.81
CA ALA A 60 11.38 -8.93 18.76
C ALA A 60 12.80 -9.13 19.29
N GLN A 61 13.42 -8.04 19.74
CA GLN A 61 14.70 -8.01 20.43
C GLN A 61 14.57 -7.29 21.75
N GLU A 62 15.27 -7.77 22.78
CA GLU A 62 15.39 -7.14 24.09
C GLU A 62 15.86 -5.68 23.97
N GLY A 63 15.27 -4.80 24.76
CA GLY A 63 15.55 -3.36 24.81
C GLY A 63 14.51 -2.52 24.09
N THR A 64 14.80 -1.26 23.89
CA THR A 64 13.87 -0.36 23.21
C THR A 64 13.83 -0.70 21.72
N MET A 65 12.66 -1.10 21.27
CA MET A 65 12.36 -1.44 19.86
C MET A 65 11.44 -0.38 19.27
N ALA A 66 11.72 0.03 18.05
CA ALA A 66 10.84 0.89 17.28
C ALA A 66 10.03 0.07 16.26
N LEU A 67 8.73 0.33 16.22
CA LEU A 67 7.82 -0.14 15.19
C LEU A 67 7.43 1.06 14.31
N VAL A 68 7.35 0.87 13.02
CA VAL A 68 7.00 1.92 12.07
C VAL A 68 5.77 1.54 11.24
N TYR A 69 4.91 2.52 11.03
CA TYR A 69 3.77 2.41 10.11
C TYR A 69 4.20 2.94 8.74
N PRO A 70 3.85 2.27 7.62
CA PRO A 70 4.20 2.74 6.29
C PRO A 70 3.74 4.19 6.06
N LYS A 71 4.68 5.05 5.67
CA LYS A 71 4.47 6.49 5.52
C LYS A 71 4.46 6.92 4.05
N TRP A 72 5.46 6.48 3.28
CA TRP A 72 5.58 6.76 1.86
C TRP A 72 5.07 5.57 1.07
N ILE A 73 3.91 5.73 0.45
CA ILE A 73 3.23 4.63 -0.25
C ILE A 73 3.65 4.65 -1.72
N PRO A 74 4.19 3.54 -2.25
CA PRO A 74 4.51 3.43 -3.68
C PRO A 74 3.26 3.64 -4.53
N GLY A 75 3.38 4.50 -5.57
CA GLY A 75 2.27 4.88 -6.43
C GLY A 75 1.54 6.14 -5.96
N GLU A 76 1.43 6.40 -4.66
CA GLU A 76 0.86 7.65 -4.16
C GLU A 76 1.88 8.81 -4.14
N HIS A 77 3.17 8.52 -4.29
CA HIS A 77 4.30 9.47 -4.42
C HIS A 77 4.42 10.52 -3.30
N ALA A 78 3.75 10.31 -2.18
CA ALA A 78 3.66 11.23 -1.05
C ALA A 78 3.65 10.48 0.29
N PRO A 79 3.85 11.16 1.44
CA PRO A 79 3.75 10.56 2.76
C PRO A 79 2.27 10.42 3.18
N THR A 80 1.52 9.61 2.45
CA THR A 80 0.06 9.46 2.54
C THR A 80 -0.39 8.35 3.48
N GLY A 81 0.54 7.59 4.06
CA GLY A 81 0.19 6.53 5.00
C GLY A 81 -0.83 6.98 6.06
N PRO A 82 -2.03 6.36 6.14
CA PRO A 82 -3.16 6.90 6.92
C PRO A 82 -3.03 6.58 8.42
N ILE A 83 -1.98 7.11 9.06
CA ILE A 83 -1.66 6.87 10.48
C ILE A 83 -2.74 7.35 11.45
N THR A 84 -3.57 8.29 11.03
CA THR A 84 -4.70 8.81 11.82
C THR A 84 -5.81 7.79 12.00
N ASP A 85 -5.87 6.79 11.14
CA ASP A 85 -6.94 5.80 11.08
C ASP A 85 -6.57 4.52 11.86
N LEU A 86 -5.34 4.45 12.38
CA LEU A 86 -4.91 3.40 13.30
C LEU A 86 -5.40 3.70 14.72
N ALA A 87 -6.14 2.78 15.32
CA ALA A 87 -6.73 2.90 16.64
C ALA A 87 -6.46 1.67 17.52
N SER A 88 -6.72 1.79 18.81
CA SER A 88 -6.76 0.67 19.80
C SER A 88 -5.48 -0.17 19.89
N LEU A 89 -4.30 0.37 19.53
CA LEU A 89 -3.06 -0.40 19.53
C LEU A 89 -2.74 -0.96 20.91
N GLN A 90 -2.56 -2.28 20.98
CA GLN A 90 -2.01 -3.02 22.13
C GLN A 90 -0.81 -3.83 21.68
N ILE A 91 0.24 -3.83 22.49
CA ILE A 91 1.46 -4.60 22.28
C ILE A 91 1.67 -5.53 23.48
N ARG A 92 1.84 -6.82 23.22
CA ARG A 92 2.02 -7.84 24.27
C ARG A 92 3.26 -8.68 24.04
N ALA A 93 3.90 -9.08 25.15
CA ALA A 93 4.89 -10.16 25.20
C ALA A 93 4.23 -11.35 25.92
N GLY A 94 3.83 -12.38 25.19
CA GLY A 94 2.91 -13.40 25.70
C GLY A 94 1.63 -12.76 26.23
N ASP A 95 1.28 -13.01 27.49
CA ASP A 95 0.09 -12.44 28.13
C ASP A 95 0.32 -11.05 28.73
N THR A 96 1.57 -10.59 28.81
CA THR A 96 1.92 -9.30 29.42
C THR A 96 1.71 -8.15 28.46
N LEU A 97 0.84 -7.19 28.83
CA LEU A 97 0.67 -5.93 28.11
C LEU A 97 1.91 -5.06 28.35
N LEU A 98 2.53 -4.62 27.26
CA LEU A 98 3.68 -3.71 27.30
C LEU A 98 3.22 -2.26 27.07
N PRO A 99 3.70 -1.31 27.88
CA PRO A 99 3.50 0.10 27.59
C PRO A 99 4.31 0.48 26.34
N TRP A 100 3.71 1.29 25.49
CA TRP A 100 4.35 1.86 24.32
C TRP A 100 4.12 3.38 24.30
N ARG A 101 4.94 4.08 23.54
CA ARG A 101 4.79 5.52 23.33
C ARG A 101 5.02 5.85 21.86
N ARG A 102 4.30 6.85 21.35
CA ARG A 102 4.59 7.40 20.03
C ARG A 102 5.84 8.25 20.09
N ASP A 103 6.63 8.28 19.01
CA ASP A 103 7.76 9.20 18.90
C ASP A 103 7.26 10.65 18.92
N ASN A 104 8.01 11.55 19.56
CA ASN A 104 7.58 12.94 19.73
C ASN A 104 7.73 13.79 18.45
N VAL A 105 8.48 13.29 17.44
CA VAL A 105 8.76 13.99 16.19
C VAL A 105 8.14 13.27 15.02
N ASP A 106 8.29 11.94 14.94
CA ASP A 106 7.73 11.12 13.88
C ASP A 106 6.51 10.33 14.37
N VAL A 107 5.32 10.81 14.02
CA VAL A 107 4.04 10.20 14.42
C VAL A 107 3.81 8.79 13.84
N TYR A 108 4.59 8.39 12.85
CA TYR A 108 4.56 7.04 12.26
C TYR A 108 5.39 6.02 13.04
N ARG A 109 6.10 6.45 14.10
CA ARG A 109 7.04 5.65 14.86
C ARG A 109 6.55 5.40 16.27
N PHE A 110 6.52 4.12 16.68
CA PHE A 110 6.07 3.65 18.00
C PHE A 110 7.24 2.97 18.71
N LEU A 111 7.45 3.29 19.97
CA LEU A 111 8.54 2.79 20.80
C LEU A 111 7.97 1.88 21.89
N VAL A 112 8.55 0.70 22.03
CA VAL A 112 8.21 -0.28 23.07
C VAL A 112 9.48 -0.84 23.69
N ASP A 113 9.50 -0.97 25.02
CA ASP A 113 10.60 -1.60 25.72
C ASP A 113 10.32 -3.11 25.88
N VAL A 114 11.07 -3.91 25.13
CA VAL A 114 10.94 -5.36 25.07
C VAL A 114 11.72 -5.99 26.23
N PRO A 115 11.07 -6.78 27.10
CA PRO A 115 11.72 -7.45 28.22
C PRO A 115 12.77 -8.47 27.76
N ARG A 116 13.71 -8.76 28.66
CA ARG A 116 14.72 -9.80 28.43
C ARG A 116 14.09 -11.16 28.16
N GLY A 117 14.62 -11.86 27.14
CA GLY A 117 14.19 -13.21 26.76
C GLY A 117 12.92 -13.25 25.91
N VAL A 118 12.32 -12.11 25.58
CA VAL A 118 11.20 -12.01 24.65
C VAL A 118 11.72 -11.98 23.22
N SER A 119 11.27 -12.93 22.39
CA SER A 119 11.66 -13.06 20.97
C SER A 119 10.56 -12.70 19.98
N SER A 120 9.32 -12.47 20.46
CA SER A 120 8.18 -12.07 19.63
C SER A 120 7.25 -11.14 20.38
N LEU A 121 6.59 -10.24 19.63
CA LEU A 121 5.52 -9.37 20.11
C LEU A 121 4.22 -9.73 19.40
N ASN A 122 3.13 -9.74 20.16
CA ASN A 122 1.77 -9.83 19.64
C ASN A 122 1.16 -8.42 19.65
N LEU A 123 0.78 -7.93 18.49
CA LEU A 123 0.12 -6.64 18.33
C LEU A 123 -1.34 -6.87 17.94
N THR A 124 -2.22 -6.08 18.51
CA THR A 124 -3.60 -5.94 18.04
C THR A 124 -3.92 -4.47 17.88
N PHE A 125 -4.61 -4.12 16.83
CA PHE A 125 -5.11 -2.78 16.60
C PHE A 125 -6.27 -2.80 15.62
N ASP A 126 -6.95 -1.66 15.50
CA ASP A 126 -8.04 -1.45 14.57
C ASP A 126 -7.60 -0.45 13.51
N PHE A 127 -8.10 -0.64 12.28
CA PHE A 127 -8.05 0.36 11.22
C PHE A 127 -9.47 0.84 10.95
N ILE A 128 -9.66 2.16 10.95
CA ILE A 128 -10.96 2.81 10.75
C ILE A 128 -10.94 3.50 9.40
N SER A 129 -11.54 2.86 8.38
CA SER A 129 -11.67 3.47 7.05
C SER A 129 -12.61 4.69 7.12
N PRO A 130 -12.23 5.84 6.54
CA PRO A 130 -13.14 6.97 6.47
C PRO A 130 -14.40 6.60 5.66
N PRO A 131 -15.57 7.17 5.98
CA PRO A 131 -16.78 6.97 5.20
C PRO A 131 -16.64 7.64 3.83
N SER A 132 -17.34 7.10 2.82
CA SER A 132 -17.52 7.78 1.52
C SER A 132 -18.23 9.13 1.72
N GLY A 133 -17.89 10.12 0.92
CA GLY A 133 -18.58 11.43 0.98
C GLY A 133 -17.67 12.63 0.70
N GLN A 134 -16.37 12.40 0.54
CA GLN A 134 -15.49 13.44 -0.01
C GLN A 134 -15.33 13.19 -1.52
N PRO A 135 -15.82 14.09 -2.38
CA PRO A 135 -15.56 13.99 -3.80
C PRO A 135 -14.06 14.14 -4.04
N GLY A 136 -13.48 13.26 -4.84
CA GLY A 136 -12.07 13.35 -5.23
C GLY A 136 -11.40 11.99 -5.35
N PHE A 137 -10.20 12.01 -5.90
CA PHE A 137 -9.33 10.88 -6.08
C PHE A 137 -8.60 10.60 -4.76
N SER A 138 -8.82 9.44 -4.14
CA SER A 138 -8.27 9.12 -2.81
C SER A 138 -8.34 7.63 -2.49
N SER A 139 -7.31 7.09 -1.87
CA SER A 139 -7.32 5.74 -1.30
C SER A 139 -8.18 5.60 -0.02
N GLY A 140 -8.69 6.70 0.55
CA GLY A 140 -9.28 6.76 1.87
C GLY A 140 -10.51 5.87 2.07
N ALA A 141 -11.65 6.22 1.47
CA ALA A 141 -12.88 5.43 1.62
C ALA A 141 -12.79 4.16 0.76
N SER A 142 -12.67 3.00 1.39
CA SER A 142 -12.40 1.73 0.73
C SER A 142 -13.35 0.60 1.12
N MET A 143 -14.43 0.89 1.85
CA MET A 143 -15.35 -0.13 2.36
C MET A 143 -16.79 0.33 2.34
N THR A 144 -17.68 -0.63 2.09
CA THR A 144 -19.13 -0.49 2.22
C THR A 144 -19.71 -1.69 2.98
N GLN A 145 -21.03 -1.81 3.01
CA GLN A 145 -21.70 -2.99 3.58
C GLN A 145 -21.42 -4.26 2.76
N GLY A 146 -21.21 -4.15 1.44
CA GLY A 146 -21.11 -5.27 0.51
C GLY A 146 -19.69 -5.54 -0.01
N LEU A 147 -18.74 -4.63 0.17
CA LEU A 147 -17.38 -4.78 -0.38
C LEU A 147 -16.31 -4.05 0.46
N ALA A 148 -15.06 -4.46 0.28
CA ALA A 148 -13.88 -3.82 0.84
C ALA A 148 -12.68 -3.97 -0.09
N VAL A 149 -11.88 -2.91 -0.22
CA VAL A 149 -10.55 -2.94 -0.79
C VAL A 149 -9.55 -2.77 0.37
N LEU A 150 -8.74 -3.80 0.60
CA LEU A 150 -7.72 -3.82 1.63
C LEU A 150 -6.35 -3.54 1.00
N SER A 151 -5.76 -2.41 1.32
CA SER A 151 -4.34 -2.14 1.07
C SER A 151 -3.54 -2.49 2.34
N TRP A 152 -2.59 -3.42 2.22
CA TRP A 152 -1.88 -3.96 3.40
C TRP A 152 -1.06 -2.92 4.17
N ASN A 153 -0.59 -1.86 3.50
CA ASN A 153 0.09 -0.75 4.16
C ASN A 153 -0.77 -0.07 5.24
N GLN A 154 -2.10 -0.14 5.13
CA GLN A 154 -3.05 0.45 6.09
C GLN A 154 -3.11 -0.34 7.41
N VAL A 155 -2.75 -1.61 7.38
CA VAL A 155 -2.92 -2.55 8.49
C VAL A 155 -1.60 -3.14 8.98
N LEU A 156 -0.48 -2.43 8.76
CA LEU A 156 0.86 -2.89 9.09
C LEU A 156 1.56 -1.99 10.11
N LEU A 157 2.22 -2.64 11.05
CA LEU A 157 3.34 -2.10 11.82
C LEU A 157 4.50 -3.07 11.64
N VAL A 158 5.68 -2.57 11.30
CA VAL A 158 6.87 -3.42 11.11
C VAL A 158 8.02 -2.90 11.95
N PRO A 159 8.99 -3.76 12.34
CA PRO A 159 10.19 -3.30 13.00
C PRO A 159 10.93 -2.26 12.17
N GLU A 160 11.38 -1.16 12.79
CA GLU A 160 12.21 -0.16 12.11
C GLU A 160 13.48 -0.81 11.53
N GLY A 161 13.74 -0.61 10.23
CA GLY A 161 14.85 -1.24 9.52
C GLY A 161 14.51 -2.62 8.92
N ALA A 162 13.25 -3.04 8.96
CA ALA A 162 12.80 -4.20 8.20
C ALA A 162 12.97 -3.90 6.69
N ALA A 163 13.83 -4.68 6.02
CA ALA A 163 14.05 -4.52 4.59
C ALA A 163 12.88 -5.11 3.80
N PRO A 164 12.19 -4.33 2.95
CA PRO A 164 10.96 -4.75 2.27
C PRO A 164 11.11 -6.05 1.47
N GLU A 165 12.21 -6.25 0.80
CA GLU A 165 12.46 -7.43 -0.04
C GLU A 165 12.67 -8.73 0.76
N SER A 166 13.20 -8.65 1.98
CA SER A 166 13.59 -9.81 2.78
C SER A 166 12.79 -10.04 4.06
N PHE A 167 12.07 -9.03 4.55
CA PHE A 167 11.18 -9.21 5.70
C PHE A 167 9.95 -9.99 5.25
N SER A 168 9.79 -11.21 5.79
CA SER A 168 8.74 -12.14 5.36
C SER A 168 7.53 -12.09 6.27
N LEU A 169 6.33 -12.11 5.67
CA LEU A 169 5.04 -12.19 6.37
C LEU A 169 4.18 -13.31 5.79
N ARG A 170 3.38 -13.94 6.63
CA ARG A 170 2.32 -14.88 6.26
C ARG A 170 0.98 -14.20 6.50
N PRO A 171 0.28 -13.75 5.44
CA PRO A 171 -0.99 -13.06 5.57
C PRO A 171 -2.17 -14.02 5.63
N SER A 172 -3.23 -13.58 6.33
CA SER A 172 -4.54 -14.24 6.34
C SER A 172 -5.68 -13.24 6.49
N LEU A 173 -6.86 -13.61 5.99
CA LEU A 173 -8.07 -12.81 6.05
C LEU A 173 -9.21 -13.62 6.64
N GLN A 174 -9.97 -13.01 7.53
CA GLN A 174 -11.28 -13.50 7.94
C GLN A 174 -12.33 -12.65 7.24
N LEU A 175 -13.03 -13.26 6.28
CA LEU A 175 -14.06 -12.59 5.47
C LEU A 175 -15.42 -12.61 6.17
N PRO A 176 -16.33 -11.69 5.83
CA PRO A 176 -17.76 -11.87 6.06
C PRO A 176 -18.27 -13.14 5.37
N ALA A 177 -19.35 -13.74 5.88
CA ALA A 177 -19.96 -14.91 5.28
C ALA A 177 -20.38 -14.64 3.82
N ASN A 178 -20.11 -15.59 2.93
CA ASN A 178 -20.39 -15.54 1.50
C ASN A 178 -19.56 -14.54 0.69
N TRP A 179 -18.66 -13.79 1.29
CA TRP A 179 -17.77 -12.93 0.52
C TRP A 179 -16.71 -13.75 -0.22
N LYS A 180 -16.39 -13.28 -1.42
CA LYS A 180 -15.28 -13.75 -2.24
C LYS A 180 -14.13 -12.75 -2.15
N ASP A 181 -12.93 -13.15 -2.57
CA ASP A 181 -11.76 -12.28 -2.67
C ASP A 181 -11.02 -12.47 -3.98
N ALA A 182 -10.30 -11.43 -4.37
CA ALA A 182 -9.37 -11.41 -5.48
C ALA A 182 -8.12 -10.62 -5.09
N THR A 183 -6.94 -11.14 -5.44
CA THR A 183 -5.64 -10.54 -5.13
C THR A 183 -4.54 -11.21 -5.95
N ALA A 184 -3.40 -10.53 -6.12
CA ALA A 184 -2.20 -11.14 -6.71
C ALA A 184 -1.44 -12.08 -5.74
N LEU A 185 -1.86 -12.19 -4.48
CA LEU A 185 -1.27 -13.13 -3.53
C LEU A 185 -1.67 -14.57 -3.85
N GLU A 186 -0.72 -15.49 -3.69
CA GLU A 186 -0.98 -16.91 -3.87
C GLU A 186 -1.69 -17.49 -2.63
N GLN A 187 -2.92 -17.96 -2.81
CA GLN A 187 -3.68 -18.62 -1.76
C GLN A 187 -3.02 -19.95 -1.37
N GLU A 188 -2.76 -20.14 -0.08
CA GLU A 188 -2.27 -21.41 0.49
C GLU A 188 -3.43 -22.33 0.87
N SER A 189 -4.45 -21.77 1.52
CA SER A 189 -5.64 -22.52 1.94
C SER A 189 -6.87 -21.62 2.11
N ARG A 190 -8.05 -22.25 2.06
CA ARG A 190 -9.32 -21.62 2.44
C ARG A 190 -10.12 -22.61 3.28
N ALA A 191 -10.57 -22.16 4.46
CA ALA A 191 -11.43 -22.91 5.35
C ALA A 191 -12.66 -22.03 5.68
N ALA A 192 -13.77 -22.29 5.00
CA ALA A 192 -14.94 -21.40 5.00
C ALA A 192 -14.56 -19.97 4.65
N ASP A 193 -14.71 -19.04 5.59
CA ASP A 193 -14.46 -17.62 5.39
C ASP A 193 -13.03 -17.20 5.79
N LEU A 194 -12.18 -18.15 6.23
CA LEU A 194 -10.76 -17.92 6.53
C LEU A 194 -9.92 -18.23 5.30
N VAL A 195 -9.21 -17.23 4.79
CA VAL A 195 -8.27 -17.34 3.67
C VAL A 195 -6.86 -17.16 4.18
N SER A 196 -5.97 -18.09 3.85
CA SER A 196 -4.54 -17.99 4.18
C SER A 196 -3.72 -17.95 2.89
N PHE A 197 -2.69 -17.11 2.89
CA PHE A 197 -1.81 -16.95 1.74
C PHE A 197 -0.41 -17.48 2.06
N LYS A 198 0.33 -17.85 1.02
CA LYS A 198 1.74 -18.23 1.17
C LYS A 198 2.55 -17.07 1.75
N PRO A 199 3.65 -17.37 2.47
CA PRO A 199 4.55 -16.33 2.93
C PRO A 199 5.10 -15.52 1.77
N VAL A 200 5.12 -14.19 1.93
CA VAL A 200 5.64 -13.24 0.95
C VAL A 200 6.55 -12.21 1.61
N SER A 201 7.35 -11.49 0.83
CA SER A 201 8.10 -10.33 1.31
C SER A 201 7.16 -9.19 1.68
N LEU A 202 7.60 -8.29 2.55
CA LEU A 202 6.87 -7.08 2.92
C LEU A 202 6.56 -6.23 1.67
N GLU A 203 7.51 -6.16 0.72
CA GLU A 203 7.31 -5.47 -0.54
C GLU A 203 6.14 -6.08 -1.33
N LYS A 204 6.18 -7.40 -1.56
CA LYS A 204 5.11 -8.09 -2.30
C LYS A 204 3.77 -8.01 -1.59
N LEU A 205 3.75 -8.03 -0.26
CA LEU A 205 2.52 -7.90 0.52
C LEU A 205 1.86 -6.54 0.28
N ILE A 206 2.61 -5.44 0.46
CA ILE A 206 2.10 -4.08 0.24
C ILE A 206 1.68 -3.86 -1.21
N ASP A 207 2.38 -4.50 -2.14
CA ASP A 207 2.11 -4.43 -3.58
C ASP A 207 1.01 -5.42 -4.07
N SER A 208 0.23 -5.99 -3.18
CA SER A 208 -0.82 -6.97 -3.52
C SER A 208 -2.09 -6.70 -2.72
N PRO A 209 -2.84 -5.62 -3.04
CA PRO A 209 -4.11 -5.34 -2.37
C PRO A 209 -5.10 -6.50 -2.56
N VAL A 210 -6.13 -6.49 -1.75
CA VAL A 210 -7.22 -7.48 -1.82
C VAL A 210 -8.53 -6.76 -2.07
N LEU A 211 -9.24 -7.19 -3.11
CA LEU A 211 -10.64 -6.85 -3.34
C LEU A 211 -11.50 -7.97 -2.77
N ALA A 212 -12.37 -7.66 -1.81
CA ALA A 212 -13.27 -8.62 -1.19
C ALA A 212 -14.71 -8.12 -1.24
N ALA A 213 -15.66 -8.96 -1.63
CA ALA A 213 -17.05 -8.54 -1.76
C ALA A 213 -18.04 -9.72 -1.75
N GLU A 214 -19.30 -9.42 -1.42
CA GLU A 214 -20.42 -10.34 -1.60
C GLU A 214 -20.66 -10.58 -3.10
N HIS A 215 -20.70 -9.51 -3.90
CA HIS A 215 -20.85 -9.55 -5.36
C HIS A 215 -19.49 -9.33 -6.01
N LEU A 216 -18.81 -10.43 -6.35
CA LEU A 216 -17.52 -10.44 -7.03
C LEU A 216 -17.49 -11.51 -8.12
N GLN A 217 -17.07 -11.09 -9.32
CA GLN A 217 -16.90 -11.95 -10.49
C GLN A 217 -15.49 -11.80 -11.05
N VAL A 218 -14.85 -12.92 -11.40
CA VAL A 218 -13.55 -12.95 -12.09
C VAL A 218 -13.73 -13.42 -13.52
N THR A 219 -13.22 -12.64 -14.48
CA THR A 219 -13.28 -12.92 -15.91
C THR A 219 -11.88 -12.98 -16.49
N GLN A 220 -11.56 -14.00 -17.29
CA GLN A 220 -10.28 -14.09 -18.00
C GLN A 220 -10.32 -13.16 -19.23
N LEU A 221 -9.27 -12.33 -19.36
CA LEU A 221 -9.14 -11.41 -20.49
C LEU A 221 -8.25 -11.97 -21.60
N GLY A 222 -7.25 -12.77 -21.25
CA GLY A 222 -6.30 -13.34 -22.20
C GLY A 222 -4.99 -13.71 -21.54
N GLU A 223 -3.92 -13.68 -22.35
CA GLU A 223 -2.56 -13.96 -21.90
C GLU A 223 -1.59 -12.89 -22.43
N ASN A 224 -0.65 -12.49 -21.60
CA ASN A 224 0.48 -11.66 -21.97
C ASN A 224 1.74 -12.52 -21.92
N HIS A 225 2.26 -12.94 -23.09
CA HIS A 225 3.43 -13.83 -23.20
C HIS A 225 3.34 -15.07 -22.28
N GLY A 226 2.15 -15.71 -22.22
CA GLY A 226 1.90 -16.92 -21.41
C GLY A 226 1.54 -16.63 -19.93
N ALA A 227 1.59 -15.39 -19.48
CA ALA A 227 1.02 -15.00 -18.19
C ALA A 227 -0.48 -14.72 -18.33
N LYS A 228 -1.30 -15.34 -17.50
CA LYS A 228 -2.76 -15.13 -17.51
C LYS A 228 -3.10 -13.74 -17.02
N VAL A 229 -3.99 -13.06 -17.73
CA VAL A 229 -4.53 -11.75 -17.35
C VAL A 229 -6.03 -11.89 -17.12
N SER A 230 -6.49 -11.41 -15.97
CA SER A 230 -7.91 -11.45 -15.58
C SER A 230 -8.36 -10.13 -14.99
N ILE A 231 -9.66 -9.91 -14.95
CA ILE A 231 -10.29 -8.83 -14.20
C ILE A 231 -11.22 -9.41 -13.14
N ALA A 232 -11.08 -8.94 -11.90
CA ALA A 232 -12.01 -9.17 -10.83
C ALA A 232 -12.85 -7.91 -10.65
N VAL A 233 -14.16 -8.01 -10.84
CA VAL A 233 -15.09 -6.89 -10.64
C VAL A 233 -15.88 -7.13 -9.37
N ALA A 234 -15.88 -6.14 -8.47
CA ALA A 234 -16.77 -6.11 -7.31
C ALA A 234 -17.73 -4.92 -7.40
N ALA A 235 -18.97 -5.14 -6.97
CA ALA A 235 -20.03 -4.16 -7.02
C ALA A 235 -20.97 -4.27 -5.81
N GLU A 236 -21.82 -3.25 -5.60
CA GLU A 236 -22.86 -3.29 -4.55
C GLU A 236 -23.99 -4.28 -4.88
N THR A 237 -24.22 -4.54 -6.15
CA THR A 237 -25.27 -5.45 -6.64
C THR A 237 -24.75 -6.36 -7.75
N GLU A 238 -25.39 -7.52 -7.91
CA GLU A 238 -25.05 -8.46 -8.99
C GLU A 238 -25.33 -7.86 -10.40
N ALA A 239 -26.29 -6.96 -10.50
CA ALA A 239 -26.61 -6.29 -11.76
C ALA A 239 -25.48 -5.38 -12.27
N GLU A 240 -24.73 -4.78 -11.38
CA GLU A 240 -23.59 -3.88 -11.69
C GLU A 240 -22.33 -4.65 -12.11
N LEU A 241 -22.27 -5.98 -11.92
CA LEU A 241 -21.15 -6.83 -12.37
C LEU A 241 -21.16 -7.09 -13.89
N GLN A 242 -22.19 -6.67 -14.60
CA GLN A 242 -22.39 -7.02 -16.00
C GLN A 242 -21.42 -6.25 -16.90
N ILE A 243 -20.47 -6.98 -17.50
CA ILE A 243 -19.57 -6.47 -18.53
C ILE A 243 -20.22 -6.73 -19.89
N SER A 244 -20.44 -5.72 -20.69
CA SER A 244 -20.97 -5.88 -22.05
C SER A 244 -19.97 -6.63 -22.95
N PRO A 245 -20.42 -7.33 -24.02
CA PRO A 245 -19.49 -7.96 -24.97
C PRO A 245 -18.50 -6.98 -25.61
N ALA A 246 -18.89 -5.72 -25.79
CA ALA A 246 -18.03 -4.69 -26.37
C ALA A 246 -16.92 -4.28 -25.38
N GLU A 247 -17.26 -4.06 -24.10
CA GLU A 247 -16.31 -3.75 -23.04
C GLU A 247 -15.34 -4.90 -22.80
N LEU A 248 -15.86 -6.13 -22.71
CA LEU A 248 -15.02 -7.32 -22.59
C LEU A 248 -14.02 -7.42 -23.74
N LYS A 249 -14.47 -7.14 -24.97
CA LYS A 249 -13.60 -7.13 -26.15
C LYS A 249 -12.57 -6.02 -26.08
N GLY A 250 -12.93 -4.82 -25.59
CA GLY A 250 -12.02 -3.71 -25.33
C GLY A 250 -10.90 -4.11 -24.35
N MET A 251 -11.26 -4.69 -23.21
CA MET A 251 -10.29 -5.16 -22.19
C MET A 251 -9.37 -6.28 -22.75
N GLN A 252 -9.90 -7.19 -23.57
CA GLN A 252 -9.10 -8.21 -24.25
C GLN A 252 -8.13 -7.62 -25.28
N ASN A 253 -8.54 -6.55 -25.98
CA ASN A 253 -7.67 -5.84 -26.90
C ASN A 253 -6.56 -5.11 -26.15
N LEU A 254 -6.86 -4.44 -25.03
CA LEU A 254 -5.87 -3.81 -24.16
C LEU A 254 -4.75 -4.79 -23.81
N VAL A 255 -5.08 -5.99 -23.32
CA VAL A 255 -4.10 -7.02 -22.97
C VAL A 255 -3.25 -7.44 -24.18
N ALA A 256 -3.86 -7.56 -25.36
CA ALA A 256 -3.15 -7.96 -26.58
C ALA A 256 -2.23 -6.84 -27.10
N GLU A 257 -2.65 -5.58 -27.00
CA GLU A 257 -1.88 -4.40 -27.42
C GLU A 257 -0.70 -4.16 -26.49
N GLU A 258 -0.87 -4.27 -25.17
CA GLU A 258 0.22 -4.23 -24.22
C GLU A 258 1.27 -5.34 -24.47
N ALA A 259 0.81 -6.57 -24.73
CA ALA A 259 1.71 -7.68 -25.07
C ALA A 259 2.52 -7.38 -26.34
N ALA A 260 1.90 -6.76 -27.35
CA ALA A 260 2.58 -6.36 -28.57
C ALA A 260 3.53 -5.17 -28.35
N LEU A 261 3.11 -4.16 -27.57
CA LEU A 261 3.88 -2.95 -27.28
C LEU A 261 5.16 -3.24 -26.52
N PHE A 262 5.06 -4.01 -25.43
CA PHE A 262 6.19 -4.27 -24.54
C PHE A 262 7.05 -5.48 -24.98
N GLY A 263 6.51 -6.41 -25.77
CA GLY A 263 7.23 -7.53 -26.34
C GLY A 263 7.76 -8.56 -25.32
N ALA A 264 7.48 -8.39 -24.04
CA ALA A 264 7.91 -9.28 -22.96
C ALA A 264 7.04 -9.10 -21.72
N ARG A 265 7.00 -10.10 -20.86
CA ARG A 265 6.39 -10.01 -19.53
C ARG A 265 7.45 -10.02 -18.42
N HIS A 266 7.09 -9.52 -17.24
CA HIS A 266 7.90 -9.56 -16.02
C HIS A 266 7.09 -10.00 -14.78
N PHE A 267 5.85 -10.45 -15.00
CA PHE A 267 4.94 -10.98 -13.98
C PHE A 267 4.50 -12.41 -14.33
N ASP A 268 4.08 -13.19 -13.34
CA ASP A 268 3.59 -14.56 -13.54
C ASP A 268 2.12 -14.59 -13.93
N HIS A 269 1.35 -13.63 -13.46
CA HIS A 269 -0.04 -13.35 -13.81
C HIS A 269 -0.31 -11.87 -13.56
N TYR A 270 -1.40 -11.34 -14.13
CA TYR A 270 -1.87 -9.99 -13.85
C TYR A 270 -3.37 -9.97 -13.56
N GLN A 271 -3.79 -9.21 -12.56
CA GLN A 271 -5.20 -9.11 -12.18
C GLN A 271 -5.62 -7.67 -11.97
N PHE A 272 -6.49 -7.15 -12.82
CA PHE A 272 -7.21 -5.92 -12.54
C PHE A 272 -8.18 -6.14 -11.39
N LEU A 273 -8.14 -5.32 -10.35
CA LEU A 273 -9.06 -5.33 -9.22
C LEU A 273 -9.99 -4.12 -9.36
N LEU A 274 -11.08 -4.30 -10.09
CA LEU A 274 -12.03 -3.24 -10.40
C LEU A 274 -13.17 -3.21 -9.39
N THR A 275 -13.30 -2.10 -8.68
CA THR A 275 -14.46 -1.80 -7.82
C THR A 275 -15.39 -0.83 -8.55
N VAL A 276 -16.66 -1.18 -8.70
CA VAL A 276 -17.70 -0.27 -9.22
C VAL A 276 -18.71 0.02 -8.10
N SER A 277 -18.54 1.19 -7.45
CA SER A 277 -19.35 1.58 -6.29
C SER A 277 -19.27 3.08 -6.05
N ASP A 278 -20.43 3.71 -5.75
CA ASP A 278 -20.48 5.09 -5.27
C ASP A 278 -20.18 5.19 -3.76
N GLY A 279 -20.02 4.05 -3.09
CA GLY A 279 -19.73 3.95 -1.66
C GLY A 279 -18.23 3.97 -1.33
N VAL A 280 -17.34 3.89 -2.31
CA VAL A 280 -15.87 4.01 -2.14
C VAL A 280 -15.34 5.24 -2.86
N ALA A 281 -14.14 5.69 -2.49
CA ALA A 281 -13.49 6.78 -3.19
C ALA A 281 -13.03 6.34 -4.59
N HIS A 282 -13.13 7.24 -5.57
CA HIS A 282 -12.55 7.04 -6.89
C HIS A 282 -11.03 7.01 -6.77
N PHE A 283 -10.39 6.00 -7.40
CA PHE A 283 -8.96 5.76 -7.24
C PHE A 283 -8.40 4.89 -8.38
N GLY A 284 -7.13 5.04 -8.69
CA GLY A 284 -6.30 4.13 -9.46
C GLY A 284 -4.98 3.97 -8.72
N LEU A 285 -4.47 2.75 -8.63
CA LEU A 285 -3.15 2.49 -8.08
C LEU A 285 -2.53 1.26 -8.71
N GLU A 286 -1.36 1.46 -9.24
CA GLU A 286 -0.57 0.45 -9.90
C GLU A 286 0.14 -0.49 -8.94
N HIS A 287 0.21 -1.76 -9.33
CA HIS A 287 0.98 -2.81 -8.68
C HIS A 287 1.74 -3.63 -9.71
N HIS A 288 2.73 -4.42 -9.26
CA HIS A 288 3.56 -5.23 -10.16
C HIS A 288 2.74 -6.28 -10.92
N GLN A 289 1.77 -6.92 -10.25
CA GLN A 289 0.95 -8.01 -10.78
C GLN A 289 -0.55 -7.76 -10.66
N SER A 290 -0.96 -6.53 -10.37
CA SER A 290 -2.36 -6.12 -10.28
C SER A 290 -2.48 -4.61 -10.38
N SER A 291 -3.73 -4.11 -10.46
CA SER A 291 -4.08 -2.71 -10.21
C SER A 291 -5.29 -2.64 -9.27
N ASP A 292 -5.41 -1.58 -8.48
CA ASP A 292 -6.59 -1.23 -7.69
C ASP A 292 -7.33 -0.10 -8.40
N ASP A 293 -8.40 -0.46 -9.11
CA ASP A 293 -9.17 0.43 -9.97
C ASP A 293 -10.55 0.65 -9.34
N ARG A 294 -10.91 1.90 -9.03
CA ARG A 294 -12.20 2.20 -8.36
C ARG A 294 -12.97 3.24 -9.14
N LEU A 295 -14.13 2.84 -9.64
CA LEU A 295 -15.02 3.61 -10.49
C LEU A 295 -16.41 3.78 -9.87
N ALA A 296 -17.20 4.71 -10.41
CA ALA A 296 -18.60 4.89 -10.03
C ALA A 296 -19.42 3.61 -10.26
N GLY A 297 -20.47 3.39 -9.46
CA GLY A 297 -21.30 2.20 -9.49
C GLY A 297 -21.95 1.88 -10.85
N ARG A 298 -22.08 2.87 -11.73
CA ARG A 298 -22.62 2.70 -13.09
C ARG A 298 -21.57 2.61 -14.21
N ALA A 299 -20.28 2.52 -13.85
CA ALA A 299 -19.19 2.61 -14.83
C ALA A 299 -19.23 1.52 -15.91
N LEU A 300 -19.75 0.34 -15.62
CA LEU A 300 -19.89 -0.76 -16.59
C LEU A 300 -21.25 -0.77 -17.34
N ILE A 301 -22.16 0.14 -16.99
CA ILE A 301 -23.52 0.20 -17.54
C ILE A 301 -23.69 1.45 -18.42
N ASP A 302 -23.02 2.54 -18.03
CA ASP A 302 -23.09 3.83 -18.70
C ASP A 302 -21.90 3.98 -19.69
N PRO A 303 -22.15 4.10 -21.01
CA PRO A 303 -21.08 4.13 -22.00
C PRO A 303 -20.09 5.30 -21.85
N GLU A 304 -20.52 6.45 -21.31
CA GLU A 304 -19.63 7.60 -21.09
C GLU A 304 -18.67 7.33 -19.91
N LEU A 305 -19.19 6.73 -18.85
CA LEU A 305 -18.38 6.33 -17.69
C LEU A 305 -17.45 5.16 -18.01
N SER A 306 -17.92 4.22 -18.84
CA SER A 306 -17.16 3.05 -19.28
C SER A 306 -15.89 3.45 -20.05
N LEU A 307 -15.97 4.44 -20.93
CA LEU A 307 -14.80 4.93 -21.69
C LEU A 307 -13.72 5.48 -20.77
N ALA A 308 -14.11 6.30 -19.77
CA ALA A 308 -13.18 6.81 -18.76
C ALA A 308 -12.55 5.70 -17.92
N GLY A 309 -13.34 4.66 -17.61
CA GLY A 309 -12.87 3.48 -16.87
C GLY A 309 -11.84 2.67 -17.65
N MET A 310 -12.01 2.51 -18.96
CA MET A 310 -11.04 1.82 -19.81
C MET A 310 -9.69 2.56 -19.87
N GLY A 311 -9.67 3.90 -19.91
CA GLY A 311 -8.45 4.69 -19.80
C GLY A 311 -7.72 4.43 -18.49
N LEU A 312 -8.43 4.35 -17.35
CA LEU A 312 -7.82 4.03 -16.06
C LEU A 312 -7.15 2.64 -16.07
N LEU A 313 -7.82 1.60 -16.57
CA LEU A 313 -7.24 0.26 -16.64
C LEU A 313 -5.95 0.23 -17.49
N GLY A 314 -5.94 0.93 -18.63
CA GLY A 314 -4.76 1.07 -19.49
C GLY A 314 -3.61 1.79 -18.78
N HIS A 315 -3.90 2.90 -18.09
CA HIS A 315 -2.92 3.66 -17.31
C HIS A 315 -2.27 2.77 -16.23
N GLU A 316 -3.09 2.16 -15.37
CA GLU A 316 -2.57 1.38 -14.24
C GLU A 316 -1.83 0.11 -14.68
N SER A 317 -2.25 -0.54 -15.76
CA SER A 317 -1.54 -1.74 -16.24
C SER A 317 -0.21 -1.41 -16.91
N VAL A 318 -0.09 -0.29 -17.64
CA VAL A 318 1.17 0.18 -18.20
C VAL A 318 2.21 0.47 -17.11
N HIS A 319 1.79 0.95 -15.94
CA HIS A 319 2.66 1.14 -14.79
C HIS A 319 3.35 -0.14 -14.32
N SER A 320 2.80 -1.31 -14.59
CA SER A 320 3.48 -2.57 -14.30
C SER A 320 4.87 -2.63 -14.96
N TRP A 321 5.04 -2.05 -16.17
CA TRP A 321 6.32 -1.88 -16.85
C TRP A 321 7.00 -0.55 -16.52
N ASN A 322 6.31 0.59 -16.74
CA ASN A 322 6.85 1.94 -16.50
C ASN A 322 6.48 2.42 -15.10
N GLY A 323 7.12 1.87 -14.10
CA GLY A 323 6.83 2.21 -12.69
C GLY A 323 7.24 1.10 -11.73
N LYS A 324 6.68 -0.08 -11.88
CA LYS A 324 6.95 -1.20 -10.96
C LYS A 324 8.18 -2.00 -11.38
N TYR A 325 8.28 -2.39 -12.65
CA TYR A 325 9.46 -3.10 -13.17
C TYR A 325 10.61 -2.13 -13.48
N ARG A 326 10.32 -1.00 -14.14
CA ARG A 326 11.27 0.07 -14.43
C ARG A 326 10.88 1.30 -13.64
N ARG A 327 11.49 1.46 -12.46
CA ARG A 327 11.20 2.57 -11.54
C ARG A 327 12.33 3.60 -11.58
N PRO A 328 12.03 4.92 -11.67
CA PRO A 328 13.02 5.96 -11.46
C PRO A 328 13.70 5.82 -10.10
N ALA A 329 15.03 5.93 -10.07
CA ALA A 329 15.82 5.72 -8.85
C ALA A 329 15.41 6.62 -7.68
N GLY A 330 14.91 7.83 -7.96
CA GLY A 330 14.40 8.74 -6.93
C GLY A 330 13.10 8.28 -6.28
N LEU A 331 12.29 7.48 -6.98
CA LEU A 331 11.03 6.93 -6.47
C LEU A 331 11.20 5.55 -5.81
N ALA A 332 12.35 4.89 -6.04
CA ALA A 332 12.72 3.66 -5.36
C ALA A 332 13.36 3.99 -4.01
N THR A 333 12.70 3.64 -2.92
CA THR A 333 13.16 3.90 -1.55
C THR A 333 13.56 2.62 -0.85
N PRO A 334 14.53 2.66 0.10
CA PRO A 334 15.00 1.46 0.81
C PRO A 334 13.96 0.91 1.80
N ASP A 335 12.98 1.71 2.15
CA ASP A 335 11.89 1.38 3.06
C ASP A 335 10.70 2.35 2.83
N TYR A 336 9.62 2.16 3.57
CA TYR A 336 8.42 3.02 3.49
C TYR A 336 8.49 4.26 4.39
N GLN A 337 9.66 4.58 4.97
CA GLN A 337 9.91 5.78 5.78
C GLN A 337 10.73 6.82 5.03
N ALA A 338 11.58 6.38 4.11
CA ALA A 338 12.45 7.25 3.32
C ALA A 338 11.64 8.06 2.29
N PRO A 339 11.87 9.38 2.18
CA PRO A 339 11.18 10.22 1.21
C PRO A 339 11.47 9.83 -0.24
N MET A 340 10.42 9.77 -1.06
CA MET A 340 10.54 9.67 -2.51
C MET A 340 10.96 11.01 -3.12
N LYS A 341 11.75 10.98 -4.20
CA LYS A 341 12.19 12.15 -4.96
C LYS A 341 11.52 12.16 -6.32
N GLY A 342 10.70 13.17 -6.57
CA GLY A 342 9.85 13.26 -7.74
C GLY A 342 10.51 13.79 -9.02
N ASP A 343 11.85 13.80 -9.14
CA ASP A 343 12.56 14.39 -10.28
C ASP A 343 12.13 13.80 -11.63
N LEU A 344 11.82 12.51 -11.66
CA LEU A 344 11.36 11.79 -12.86
C LEU A 344 9.89 11.34 -12.75
N LEU A 345 9.10 11.95 -11.87
CA LEU A 345 7.68 11.62 -11.74
C LEU A 345 6.93 11.89 -13.06
N TRP A 346 7.32 12.93 -13.80
CA TRP A 346 6.75 13.23 -15.12
C TRP A 346 6.98 12.12 -16.16
N VAL A 347 8.07 11.31 -16.03
CA VAL A 347 8.29 10.13 -16.87
C VAL A 347 7.43 8.97 -16.37
N TYR A 348 7.36 8.81 -15.05
CA TYR A 348 6.57 7.76 -14.41
C TYR A 348 5.10 7.89 -14.79
N GLU A 349 4.52 9.09 -14.65
CA GLU A 349 3.12 9.36 -14.94
C GLU A 349 2.87 9.71 -16.42
N GLY A 350 3.60 10.68 -16.96
CA GLY A 350 3.32 11.21 -18.29
C GLY A 350 3.62 10.25 -19.45
N LEU A 351 4.64 9.39 -19.32
CA LEU A 351 4.85 8.32 -20.30
C LEU A 351 3.81 7.22 -20.16
N THR A 352 3.39 6.90 -18.93
CA THR A 352 2.33 5.92 -18.67
C THR A 352 1.01 6.40 -19.26
N GLU A 353 0.62 7.64 -19.01
CA GLU A 353 -0.58 8.26 -19.61
C GLU A 353 -0.55 8.14 -21.13
N TYR A 354 0.55 8.56 -21.77
CA TYR A 354 0.69 8.45 -23.23
C TYR A 354 0.56 7.00 -23.73
N LEU A 355 1.21 6.05 -23.07
CA LEU A 355 1.17 4.63 -23.49
C LEU A 355 -0.15 3.93 -23.18
N GLY A 356 -0.90 4.41 -22.19
CA GLY A 356 -2.23 3.90 -21.85
C GLY A 356 -3.30 4.36 -22.84
N GLU A 357 -3.04 5.46 -23.60
CA GLU A 357 -3.98 6.05 -24.56
C GLU A 357 -3.70 5.63 -26.02
N VAL A 358 -2.52 5.08 -26.35
CA VAL A 358 -2.14 4.69 -27.72
C VAL A 358 -2.27 3.21 -27.96
#